data_d4e321035b7b491d54edc4c6cc7d2f9f
#
_entry.id   d4e321035b7b491d54edc4c6cc7d2f9f
#
_cell.length_a   1.000
_cell.length_b   1.000
_cell.length_c   1.000
_cell.angle_alpha   90.00
_cell.angle_beta   90.00
_cell.angle_gamma   90.00
#
_symmetry.space_group_name_H-M   'P 1'
#
loop_
_entity.id
_entity.type
_entity.pdbx_description
1 polymer ?
#
loop_
_entity_poly.entity_id
_entity_poly.type
_entity_poly.pdbx_seq_one_letter_code
_entity_poly.pdbx_strand_id
1 'polypeptide(L)'
;MSRPTVKRFVWIAAGTAALAVSAGLAAPKGRATTGVTCGTDRRWAVKTLADRPQLLFPIRLATVKWLVTRKPPADRTSTRMAFEFHVFTVVARVTTVQQEGDADYHLTLREHGWPMIAESPAPECTAGAKGYYRRLMARVHRTARVCARARITGVAFFDTEHGQPGVAPNGIELHPLLGFQCL
;
A
#
# COMPACT_ATOMS: atom_id res chain seq x y z
N MET A 1 -18.28 69.72 -74.21
CA MET A 1 -18.11 68.29 -73.92
C MET A 1 -16.88 68.14 -73.01
N SER A 2 -17.12 68.16 -71.71
CA SER A 2 -16.06 68.15 -70.71
C SER A 2 -15.87 66.71 -70.16
N ARG A 3 -14.63 66.22 -70.17
CA ARG A 3 -14.31 64.93 -69.60
C ARG A 3 -14.01 65.07 -68.08
N PRO A 4 -14.50 64.20 -67.24
CA PRO A 4 -14.19 64.24 -65.82
C PRO A 4 -12.81 63.60 -65.52
N THR A 5 -12.06 64.26 -64.66
CA THR A 5 -10.78 63.91 -64.14
C THR A 5 -10.93 62.86 -63.02
N VAL A 6 -10.35 61.68 -63.20
CA VAL A 6 -10.35 60.61 -62.19
C VAL A 6 -9.20 60.86 -61.21
N LYS A 7 -9.51 61.12 -59.93
CA LYS A 7 -8.56 61.22 -58.85
C LYS A 7 -8.22 59.78 -58.36
N ARG A 8 -6.96 59.42 -58.49
CA ARG A 8 -6.43 58.16 -57.93
C ARG A 8 -6.20 58.34 -56.42
N PHE A 9 -6.92 57.56 -55.59
CA PHE A 9 -6.64 57.44 -54.19
C PHE A 9 -5.55 56.37 -53.99
N VAL A 10 -4.43 56.78 -53.39
CA VAL A 10 -3.37 55.85 -52.96
C VAL A 10 -3.74 55.42 -51.56
N TRP A 11 -3.99 54.10 -51.37
CA TRP A 11 -4.16 53.50 -50.07
C TRP A 11 -2.77 53.11 -49.52
N ILE A 12 -2.36 53.73 -48.41
CA ILE A 12 -1.20 53.32 -47.65
C ILE A 12 -1.67 52.19 -46.71
N ALA A 13 -1.25 50.99 -46.96
CA ALA A 13 -1.50 49.87 -46.07
C ALA A 13 -0.53 49.96 -44.88
N ALA A 14 -1.06 50.34 -43.73
CA ALA A 14 -0.31 50.22 -42.44
C ALA A 14 -0.28 48.78 -42.03
N GLY A 15 0.89 48.15 -42.15
CA GLY A 15 1.13 46.80 -41.66
C GLY A 15 1.24 46.79 -40.15
N THR A 16 0.25 46.25 -39.44
CA THR A 16 0.32 45.95 -38.02
C THR A 16 1.03 44.60 -37.86
N ALA A 17 2.28 44.61 -37.38
CA ALA A 17 3.00 43.42 -36.97
C ALA A 17 2.37 42.87 -35.68
N ALA A 18 1.67 41.78 -35.79
CA ALA A 18 1.18 41.02 -34.63
C ALA A 18 2.35 40.23 -34.02
N LEU A 19 2.81 40.67 -32.85
CA LEU A 19 3.71 39.89 -32.01
C LEU A 19 2.93 38.70 -31.44
N ALA A 20 3.16 37.50 -32.00
CA ALA A 20 2.67 36.25 -31.43
C ALA A 20 3.47 35.95 -30.15
N VAL A 21 2.89 36.22 -28.98
CA VAL A 21 3.38 35.77 -27.71
C VAL A 21 3.02 34.26 -27.62
N SER A 22 3.95 33.39 -27.91
CA SER A 22 3.84 31.96 -27.64
C SER A 22 3.90 31.73 -26.14
N ALA A 23 2.73 31.63 -25.47
CA ALA A 23 2.63 31.13 -24.12
C ALA A 23 3.03 29.63 -24.15
N GLY A 24 4.27 29.36 -23.81
CA GLY A 24 4.73 28.00 -23.57
C GLY A 24 3.95 27.40 -22.41
N LEU A 25 3.00 26.51 -22.70
CA LEU A 25 2.40 25.64 -21.70
C LEU A 25 3.52 24.77 -21.12
N ALA A 26 4.02 25.16 -19.94
CA ALA A 26 4.89 24.29 -19.17
C ALA A 26 4.12 22.99 -18.87
N ALA A 27 4.58 21.88 -19.41
CA ALA A 27 4.07 20.56 -19.07
C ALA A 27 4.10 20.42 -17.54
N PRO A 28 3.06 19.85 -16.91
CA PRO A 28 3.06 19.64 -15.48
C PRO A 28 4.28 18.79 -15.15
N LYS A 29 5.19 19.31 -14.30
CA LYS A 29 6.33 18.56 -13.78
C LYS A 29 5.76 17.28 -13.19
N GLY A 30 6.07 16.15 -13.81
CA GLY A 30 5.71 14.84 -13.32
C GLY A 30 6.05 14.79 -11.84
N ARG A 31 5.05 14.47 -11.02
CA ARG A 31 5.24 14.24 -9.58
C ARG A 31 6.34 13.20 -9.48
N ALA A 32 7.48 13.57 -8.89
CA ALA A 32 8.54 12.63 -8.61
C ALA A 32 7.88 11.46 -7.86
N THR A 33 7.87 10.29 -8.46
CA THR A 33 7.52 9.06 -7.77
C THR A 33 8.57 8.92 -6.69
N THR A 34 8.19 9.13 -5.44
CA THR A 34 9.01 8.74 -4.30
C THR A 34 9.37 7.28 -4.56
N GLY A 35 10.66 6.98 -4.68
CA GLY A 35 11.16 5.70 -5.14
C GLY A 35 10.92 4.57 -4.12
N VAL A 36 9.65 4.32 -3.79
CA VAL A 36 9.22 3.18 -2.98
C VAL A 36 9.35 1.94 -3.86
N THR A 37 10.23 1.03 -3.47
CA THR A 37 10.37 -0.27 -4.10
C THR A 37 9.42 -1.24 -3.41
N CYS A 38 8.41 -1.71 -4.14
CA CYS A 38 7.50 -2.72 -3.63
C CYS A 38 8.13 -4.12 -3.72
N GLY A 39 7.70 -5.03 -2.87
CA GLY A 39 8.16 -6.40 -2.88
C GLY A 39 7.88 -7.13 -4.21
N THR A 40 8.78 -8.03 -4.56
CA THR A 40 8.71 -8.86 -5.79
C THR A 40 8.54 -10.34 -5.48
N ASP A 41 8.27 -10.69 -4.22
CA ASP A 41 7.99 -12.06 -3.79
C ASP A 41 6.86 -12.66 -4.64
N ARG A 42 6.98 -13.94 -4.98
CA ARG A 42 5.94 -14.69 -5.71
C ARG A 42 4.57 -14.67 -5.01
N ARG A 43 4.52 -14.37 -3.71
CA ARG A 43 3.31 -14.25 -2.89
C ARG A 43 2.89 -12.80 -2.62
N TRP A 44 3.55 -11.83 -3.25
CA TRP A 44 3.27 -10.42 -3.05
C TRP A 44 1.79 -10.06 -3.25
N ALA A 45 1.14 -10.65 -4.25
CA ALA A 45 -0.29 -10.42 -4.47
C ALA A 45 -1.16 -10.88 -3.28
N VAL A 46 -0.78 -11.99 -2.62
CA VAL A 46 -1.46 -12.49 -1.40
C VAL A 46 -1.21 -11.55 -0.22
N LYS A 47 0.05 -11.15 -0.01
CA LYS A 47 0.47 -10.21 1.04
C LYS A 47 -0.30 -8.90 0.97
N THR A 48 -0.48 -8.35 -0.21
CA THR A 48 -1.12 -7.04 -0.41
C THR A 48 -2.62 -7.11 -0.73
N LEU A 49 -3.25 -8.30 -0.73
CA LEU A 49 -4.63 -8.53 -1.21
C LEU A 49 -4.86 -8.13 -2.68
N ALA A 50 -3.79 -8.06 -3.47
CA ALA A 50 -3.87 -7.81 -4.91
C ALA A 50 -4.38 -9.04 -5.68
N ASP A 51 -4.36 -10.24 -5.06
CA ASP A 51 -5.03 -11.44 -5.52
C ASP A 51 -6.57 -11.35 -5.47
N ARG A 52 -7.09 -10.25 -4.89
CA ARG A 52 -8.52 -9.89 -4.84
C ARG A 52 -9.41 -11.02 -4.35
N PRO A 53 -9.18 -11.58 -3.15
CA PRO A 53 -10.03 -12.65 -2.63
C PRO A 53 -11.50 -12.20 -2.68
N GLN A 54 -12.38 -13.07 -3.15
CA GLN A 54 -13.81 -12.76 -3.25
C GLN A 54 -14.39 -12.44 -1.88
N LEU A 55 -14.01 -13.22 -0.87
CA LEU A 55 -14.45 -13.05 0.50
C LEU A 55 -13.33 -13.45 1.46
N LEU A 56 -12.99 -12.57 2.39
CA LEU A 56 -12.29 -12.93 3.60
C LEU A 56 -13.32 -13.35 4.66
N PHE A 57 -12.97 -14.34 5.49
CA PHE A 57 -13.87 -14.78 6.55
C PHE A 57 -14.09 -13.69 7.61
N PRO A 58 -15.21 -13.74 8.36
CA PRO A 58 -15.45 -12.81 9.44
C PRO A 58 -14.30 -12.77 10.46
N ILE A 59 -14.06 -11.60 11.04
CA ILE A 59 -13.02 -11.39 12.03
C ILE A 59 -13.23 -12.29 13.22
N ARG A 60 -12.18 -12.98 13.65
CA ARG A 60 -12.14 -13.82 14.84
C ARG A 60 -11.14 -13.29 15.85
N LEU A 61 -11.48 -13.38 17.13
CA LEU A 61 -10.50 -13.15 18.18
C LEU A 61 -9.59 -14.37 18.34
N ALA A 62 -8.30 -14.14 18.47
CA ALA A 62 -7.31 -15.17 18.71
C ALA A 62 -6.23 -14.66 19.68
N THR A 63 -5.49 -15.59 20.29
CA THR A 63 -4.23 -15.27 20.97
C THR A 63 -3.07 -15.49 20.03
N VAL A 64 -1.97 -14.78 20.25
CA VAL A 64 -0.72 -15.03 19.53
C VAL A 64 -0.31 -16.49 19.71
N LYS A 65 -0.37 -17.00 20.97
CA LYS A 65 -0.08 -18.42 21.27
C LYS A 65 -0.87 -19.37 20.35
N TRP A 66 -2.18 -19.16 20.24
CA TRP A 66 -3.03 -20.04 19.42
C TRP A 66 -2.62 -20.01 17.95
N LEU A 67 -2.27 -18.86 17.39
CA LEU A 67 -1.81 -18.73 16.02
C LEU A 67 -0.48 -19.42 15.78
N VAL A 68 0.53 -19.13 16.62
CA VAL A 68 1.90 -19.61 16.43
C VAL A 68 2.08 -21.12 16.72
N THR A 69 1.09 -21.74 17.34
CA THR A 69 1.06 -23.20 17.58
C THR A 69 0.24 -23.96 16.54
N ARG A 70 -0.31 -23.30 15.52
CA ARG A 70 -0.98 -23.97 14.41
C ARG A 70 0.01 -24.78 13.59
N LYS A 71 -0.44 -25.92 13.09
CA LYS A 71 0.36 -26.68 12.13
C LYS A 71 0.52 -25.83 10.86
N PRO A 72 1.76 -25.55 10.42
CA PRO A 72 1.97 -24.84 9.17
C PRO A 72 1.55 -25.73 7.98
N PRO A 73 1.23 -25.13 6.82
CA PRO A 73 1.00 -25.90 5.61
C PRO A 73 2.28 -26.65 5.20
N ALA A 74 2.13 -27.85 4.63
CA ALA A 74 3.26 -28.63 4.14
C ALA A 74 4.01 -27.86 3.02
N ASP A 75 3.26 -27.24 2.11
CA ASP A 75 3.78 -26.45 1.01
C ASP A 75 3.18 -25.05 1.03
N ARG A 76 4.00 -24.04 0.74
CA ARG A 76 3.56 -22.66 0.56
C ARG A 76 3.42 -22.38 -0.93
N THR A 77 2.19 -22.44 -1.43
CA THR A 77 1.87 -22.17 -2.84
C THR A 77 1.98 -20.68 -3.15
N SER A 78 2.09 -20.33 -4.43
CA SER A 78 2.06 -18.91 -4.88
C SER A 78 0.69 -18.27 -4.71
N THR A 79 -0.38 -19.07 -4.55
CA THR A 79 -1.75 -18.62 -4.33
C THR A 79 -2.12 -18.63 -2.85
N ARG A 80 -3.23 -17.96 -2.51
CA ARG A 80 -3.77 -17.93 -1.15
C ARG A 80 -4.20 -19.31 -0.69
N MET A 81 -3.71 -19.73 0.46
CA MET A 81 -4.08 -20.99 1.09
C MET A 81 -5.37 -20.86 1.91
N ALA A 82 -6.04 -21.99 2.19
CA ALA A 82 -7.33 -22.00 2.89
C ALA A 82 -7.32 -21.25 4.23
N PHE A 83 -6.27 -21.39 5.02
CA PHE A 83 -6.15 -20.68 6.31
C PHE A 83 -5.96 -19.16 6.13
N GLU A 84 -5.43 -18.72 5.02
CA GLU A 84 -5.13 -17.31 4.73
C GLU A 84 -6.35 -16.49 4.27
N PHE A 85 -7.53 -17.09 4.25
CA PHE A 85 -8.79 -16.35 4.14
C PHE A 85 -9.29 -15.85 5.50
N HIS A 86 -8.70 -16.30 6.62
CA HIS A 86 -9.11 -15.87 7.94
C HIS A 86 -8.51 -14.53 8.32
N VAL A 87 -9.35 -13.72 8.96
CA VAL A 87 -8.95 -12.45 9.57
C VAL A 87 -8.99 -12.61 11.07
N PHE A 88 -7.88 -12.31 11.74
CA PHE A 88 -7.78 -12.40 13.18
C PHE A 88 -7.55 -11.04 13.81
N THR A 89 -8.10 -10.88 15.02
CA THR A 89 -7.73 -9.81 15.94
C THR A 89 -7.01 -10.42 17.13
N VAL A 90 -5.83 -9.93 17.41
CA VAL A 90 -5.04 -10.26 18.60
C VAL A 90 -4.86 -9.03 19.49
N VAL A 91 -4.63 -9.24 20.79
CA VAL A 91 -4.19 -8.19 21.71
C VAL A 91 -2.79 -8.54 22.18
N ALA A 92 -1.81 -7.74 21.78
CA ALA A 92 -0.40 -7.99 22.06
C ALA A 92 0.35 -6.69 22.34
N ARG A 93 1.55 -6.80 22.90
CA ARG A 93 2.53 -5.71 22.94
C ARG A 93 3.19 -5.60 21.57
N VAL A 94 3.32 -4.39 21.05
CA VAL A 94 4.15 -4.07 19.89
C VAL A 94 5.50 -3.59 20.39
N THR A 95 6.55 -4.35 20.16
CA THR A 95 7.89 -4.04 20.69
C THR A 95 8.73 -3.23 19.72
N THR A 96 8.55 -3.44 18.41
CA THR A 96 9.23 -2.69 17.36
C THR A 96 8.29 -2.40 16.21
N VAL A 97 8.56 -1.34 15.48
CA VAL A 97 7.99 -1.02 14.16
C VAL A 97 9.16 -0.55 13.30
N GLN A 98 9.45 -1.28 12.23
CA GLN A 98 10.56 -1.01 11.32
C GLN A 98 10.05 -0.96 9.89
N GLN A 99 10.63 -0.12 9.05
CA GLN A 99 10.38 -0.16 7.62
C GLN A 99 11.37 -1.13 6.97
N GLU A 100 10.85 -2.05 6.18
CA GLU A 100 11.63 -3.03 5.44
C GLU A 100 12.05 -2.49 4.06
N GLY A 101 12.90 -3.23 3.35
CA GLY A 101 13.39 -2.85 2.03
C GLY A 101 12.33 -2.83 0.93
N ASP A 102 11.22 -3.54 1.12
CA ASP A 102 10.03 -3.55 0.25
C ASP A 102 8.98 -2.50 0.66
N ALA A 103 9.38 -1.60 1.57
CA ALA A 103 8.57 -0.51 2.12
C ALA A 103 7.42 -0.95 3.05
N ASP A 104 7.32 -2.21 3.42
CA ASP A 104 6.38 -2.67 4.43
C ASP A 104 6.81 -2.22 5.83
N TYR A 105 5.86 -2.01 6.71
CA TYR A 105 6.13 -1.86 8.14
C TYR A 105 6.05 -3.21 8.82
N HIS A 106 7.19 -3.67 9.32
CA HIS A 106 7.35 -4.88 10.13
C HIS A 106 7.13 -4.55 11.61
N LEU A 107 6.12 -5.15 12.21
CA LEU A 107 5.79 -5.03 13.62
C LEU A 107 6.15 -6.33 14.34
N THR A 108 6.99 -6.27 15.37
CA THR A 108 7.19 -7.42 16.27
C THR A 108 6.16 -7.39 17.37
N LEU A 109 5.36 -8.44 17.46
CA LEU A 109 4.34 -8.64 18.48
C LEU A 109 4.83 -9.59 19.57
N ARG A 110 4.39 -9.36 20.83
CA ARG A 110 4.63 -10.24 21.97
C ARG A 110 3.36 -10.38 22.81
N GLU A 111 2.94 -11.63 23.07
CA GLU A 111 1.87 -11.95 24.02
C GLU A 111 2.34 -13.11 24.90
N HIS A 112 2.46 -12.88 26.20
CA HIS A 112 2.91 -13.90 27.18
C HIS A 112 4.17 -14.68 26.73
N GLY A 113 5.15 -13.97 26.17
CA GLY A 113 6.40 -14.56 25.67
C GLY A 113 6.36 -15.10 24.23
N TRP A 114 5.16 -15.30 23.65
CA TRP A 114 5.01 -15.78 22.27
C TRP A 114 5.27 -14.66 21.28
N PRO A 115 6.22 -14.86 20.32
CA PRO A 115 6.48 -13.88 19.29
C PRO A 115 5.59 -14.10 18.06
N MET A 116 5.28 -13.04 17.33
CA MET A 116 4.69 -13.09 16.00
C MET A 116 5.00 -11.81 15.26
N ILE A 117 5.11 -11.89 13.94
CA ILE A 117 5.21 -10.74 13.05
C ILE A 117 3.81 -10.28 12.62
N ALA A 118 3.67 -8.98 12.40
CA ALA A 118 2.53 -8.41 11.71
C ALA A 118 3.03 -7.31 10.76
N GLU A 119 2.53 -7.27 9.52
CA GLU A 119 3.05 -6.39 8.50
C GLU A 119 1.97 -5.53 7.84
N SER A 120 2.36 -4.29 7.55
CA SER A 120 1.50 -3.31 6.90
C SER A 120 2.18 -2.81 5.62
N PRO A 121 1.66 -3.18 4.44
CA PRO A 121 2.21 -2.74 3.17
C PRO A 121 2.19 -1.22 3.04
N ALA A 122 3.21 -0.66 2.38
CA ALA A 122 3.20 0.73 2.00
C ALA A 122 1.97 1.02 1.11
N PRO A 123 1.27 2.15 1.31
CA PRO A 123 0.06 2.47 0.53
C PRO A 123 0.26 2.42 -0.99
N GLU A 124 1.44 2.81 -1.45
CA GLU A 124 1.85 2.79 -2.86
C GLU A 124 1.87 1.37 -3.43
N CYS A 125 2.16 0.38 -2.59
CA CYS A 125 2.30 -1.03 -2.97
C CYS A 125 0.97 -1.80 -2.95
N THR A 126 -0.15 -1.16 -2.59
CA THR A 126 -1.46 -1.81 -2.46
C THR A 126 -2.39 -1.57 -3.65
N ALA A 127 -1.90 -1.01 -4.76
CA ALA A 127 -2.74 -0.60 -5.90
C ALA A 127 -3.64 -1.72 -6.47
N GLY A 128 -3.17 -2.98 -6.43
CA GLY A 128 -3.92 -4.15 -6.89
C GLY A 128 -5.11 -4.56 -6.01
N ALA A 129 -5.14 -4.17 -4.74
CA ALA A 129 -6.18 -4.54 -3.80
C ALA A 129 -7.50 -3.79 -4.04
N LYS A 130 -8.64 -4.35 -3.53
CA LYS A 130 -9.92 -3.64 -3.53
C LYS A 130 -9.84 -2.35 -2.71
N GLY A 131 -10.50 -1.28 -3.14
CA GLY A 131 -10.42 0.06 -2.54
C GLY A 131 -10.73 0.09 -1.04
N TYR A 132 -11.62 -0.77 -0.56
CA TYR A 132 -11.91 -0.92 0.87
C TYR A 132 -10.66 -1.35 1.66
N TYR A 133 -9.98 -2.42 1.24
CA TYR A 133 -8.78 -2.92 1.91
C TYR A 133 -7.61 -1.95 1.81
N ARG A 134 -7.44 -1.28 0.66
CA ARG A 134 -6.42 -0.24 0.51
C ARG A 134 -6.56 0.86 1.56
N ARG A 135 -7.79 1.31 1.85
CA ARG A 135 -8.04 2.33 2.89
C ARG A 135 -7.69 1.84 4.29
N LEU A 136 -8.00 0.56 4.59
CA LEU A 136 -7.66 -0.04 5.89
C LEU A 136 -6.13 -0.15 6.05
N MET A 137 -5.43 -0.73 5.08
CA MET A 137 -3.96 -0.84 5.08
C MET A 137 -3.29 0.53 5.21
N ALA A 138 -3.71 1.51 4.41
CA ALA A 138 -3.18 2.88 4.50
C ALA A 138 -3.44 3.54 5.87
N ARG A 139 -4.57 3.23 6.53
CA ARG A 139 -4.82 3.70 7.90
C ARG A 139 -3.85 3.07 8.88
N VAL A 140 -3.66 1.76 8.82
CA VAL A 140 -2.72 1.04 9.70
C VAL A 140 -1.31 1.58 9.51
N HIS A 141 -0.85 1.70 8.27
CA HIS A 141 0.48 2.22 7.95
C HIS A 141 0.75 3.61 8.57
N ARG A 142 -0.26 4.48 8.67
CA ARG A 142 -0.13 5.79 9.34
C ARG A 142 -0.22 5.76 10.86
N THR A 143 -0.80 4.71 11.45
CA THR A 143 -1.11 4.67 12.88
C THR A 143 -0.30 3.66 13.67
N ALA A 144 0.33 2.69 13.00
CA ALA A 144 1.16 1.67 13.63
C ALA A 144 2.34 2.30 14.37
N ARG A 145 2.53 1.89 15.62
CA ARG A 145 3.61 2.36 16.50
C ARG A 145 3.85 1.38 17.62
N VAL A 146 4.96 1.53 18.32
CA VAL A 146 5.23 0.81 19.55
C VAL A 146 4.14 1.09 20.56
N CYS A 147 3.60 0.03 21.20
CA CYS A 147 2.54 0.10 22.21
C CYS A 147 2.75 -0.97 23.26
N ALA A 148 2.53 -0.64 24.52
CA ALA A 148 2.55 -1.62 25.60
C ALA A 148 1.43 -2.67 25.44
N ARG A 149 0.29 -2.26 24.88
CA ARG A 149 -0.85 -3.11 24.55
C ARG A 149 -1.58 -2.54 23.34
N ALA A 150 -1.77 -3.36 22.32
CA ALA A 150 -2.48 -2.95 21.10
C ALA A 150 -3.47 -4.03 20.67
N ARG A 151 -4.59 -3.59 20.07
CA ARG A 151 -5.49 -4.43 19.31
C ARG A 151 -5.06 -4.38 17.85
N ILE A 152 -4.73 -5.53 17.28
CA ILE A 152 -4.16 -5.66 15.94
C ILE A 152 -5.02 -6.62 15.15
N THR A 153 -5.51 -6.18 13.99
CA THR A 153 -6.35 -7.00 13.11
C THR A 153 -5.65 -7.16 11.77
N GLY A 154 -5.54 -8.40 11.29
CA GLY A 154 -4.90 -8.69 10.02
C GLY A 154 -5.33 -10.02 9.44
N VAL A 155 -4.94 -10.25 8.21
CA VAL A 155 -5.17 -11.50 7.49
C VAL A 155 -4.08 -12.49 7.86
N ALA A 156 -4.43 -13.74 8.16
CA ALA A 156 -3.43 -14.78 8.40
C ALA A 156 -2.60 -15.02 7.14
N PHE A 157 -1.31 -15.16 7.31
CA PHE A 157 -0.38 -15.44 6.24
C PHE A 157 0.73 -16.35 6.75
N PHE A 158 1.16 -17.33 5.97
CA PHE A 158 2.33 -18.16 6.29
C PHE A 158 3.49 -17.75 5.41
N ASP A 159 4.45 -17.06 6.00
CA ASP A 159 5.65 -16.65 5.29
C ASP A 159 6.79 -17.65 5.42
N THR A 160 7.76 -17.53 4.53
CA THR A 160 9.03 -18.24 4.63
C THR A 160 9.89 -17.56 5.70
N GLU A 161 10.57 -18.33 6.52
CA GLU A 161 11.46 -17.76 7.54
C GLU A 161 12.67 -17.11 6.87
N HIS A 162 12.88 -15.82 7.13
CA HIS A 162 13.98 -15.03 6.58
C HIS A 162 14.95 -14.54 7.67
N GLY A 163 14.88 -15.09 8.89
CA GLY A 163 15.75 -14.69 10.00
C GLY A 163 15.40 -13.35 10.64
N GLN A 164 14.22 -12.80 10.34
CA GLN A 164 13.73 -11.53 10.90
C GLN A 164 13.43 -11.68 12.40
N PRO A 165 13.57 -10.59 13.20
CA PRO A 165 13.18 -10.59 14.60
C PRO A 165 11.68 -10.80 14.79
N GLY A 166 11.30 -11.70 15.69
CA GLY A 166 9.90 -11.91 16.05
C GLY A 166 9.15 -12.94 15.23
N VAL A 167 9.82 -13.65 14.33
CA VAL A 167 9.22 -14.76 13.56
C VAL A 167 8.55 -15.76 14.46
N ALA A 168 7.33 -16.16 14.13
CA ALA A 168 6.61 -17.23 14.79
C ALA A 168 7.26 -18.59 14.48
N PRO A 169 7.27 -19.57 15.41
CA PRO A 169 7.88 -20.89 15.17
C PRO A 169 7.32 -21.65 13.97
N ASN A 170 6.11 -21.31 13.53
CA ASN A 170 5.43 -21.93 12.39
C ASN A 170 5.41 -21.02 11.13
N GLY A 171 6.05 -19.85 11.18
CA GLY A 171 6.06 -18.87 10.10
C GLY A 171 4.74 -18.14 9.87
N ILE A 172 3.78 -18.22 10.82
CA ILE A 172 2.55 -17.45 10.69
C ILE A 172 2.76 -15.98 11.06
N GLU A 173 2.12 -15.10 10.34
CA GLU A 173 2.06 -13.65 10.59
C GLU A 173 0.67 -13.10 10.27
N LEU A 174 0.42 -11.85 10.62
CA LEU A 174 -0.75 -11.12 10.14
C LEU A 174 -0.33 -10.19 9.01
N HIS A 175 -0.61 -10.58 7.77
CA HIS A 175 -0.25 -9.83 6.57
C HIS A 175 -1.36 -9.90 5.50
N PRO A 176 -1.93 -8.77 5.08
CA PRO A 176 -1.68 -7.43 5.59
C PRO A 176 -2.49 -7.13 6.85
N LEU A 177 -2.02 -6.12 7.57
CA LEU A 177 -2.78 -5.53 8.65
C LEU A 177 -3.96 -4.70 8.12
N LEU A 178 -5.13 -4.88 8.74
CA LEU A 178 -6.39 -4.20 8.41
C LEU A 178 -6.91 -3.31 9.55
N GLY A 179 -6.32 -3.40 10.73
CA GLY A 179 -6.69 -2.60 11.89
C GLY A 179 -5.58 -2.53 12.92
N PHE A 180 -5.41 -1.36 13.53
CA PHE A 180 -4.45 -1.10 14.60
C PHE A 180 -4.98 -0.06 15.59
N GLN A 181 -4.90 -0.38 16.88
CA GLN A 181 -5.30 0.51 17.96
C GLN A 181 -4.45 0.24 19.22
N CYS A 182 -3.72 1.22 19.73
CA CYS A 182 -3.18 1.16 21.08
C CYS A 182 -4.33 1.22 22.11
N LEU A 183 -4.24 0.41 23.16
CA LEU A 183 -5.24 0.31 24.24
C LEU A 183 -4.76 0.98 25.52
#